data_36b25924d3e699b47ecfcbdf31b29d42
#
_entry.id   36b25924d3e699b47ecfcbdf31b29d42
#
_cell.length_a   1.000
_cell.length_b   1.000
_cell.length_c   1.000
_cell.angle_alpha   90.00
_cell.angle_beta   90.00
_cell.angle_gamma   90.00
#
_symmetry.space_group_name_H-M   'P 1'
#
loop_
_entity.id
_entity.type
_entity.pdbx_description
1 polymer ?
#
loop_
_entity_poly.entity_id
_entity_poly.type
_entity_poly.pdbx_seq_one_letter_code
_entity_poly.pdbx_strand_id
1 'polypeptide(L)'
;MDSGEIDLRPLRKPDRHPTVFRAYAAVPVGGSVVLVNDHDPRHLRDEFEVEYPGGHGWDYLGAEPGAWRIRITKRAATPLPRVVADATVVGNAAADATGAIWKLTMRERDLDSNVIALAPDAMIGAHDGPDVDVLIYVLAGSGRLGTELGELELADGTLCWLPRRSRREFTAGRSGLRYLTVHQRRQALPLLTTAPAQAG
;
A
#
# COMPACT_ATOMS: atom_id res chain seq x y z
N MET A 1 26.31 0.24 -18.24
CA MET A 1 25.87 0.38 -19.65
C MET A 1 24.49 1.03 -19.64
N ASP A 2 24.32 2.13 -20.32
CA ASP A 2 23.00 2.73 -20.53
C ASP A 2 22.16 1.81 -21.45
N SER A 3 21.01 1.37 -20.99
CA SER A 3 20.14 0.42 -21.71
C SER A 3 19.26 1.08 -22.79
N GLY A 4 19.58 2.28 -23.19
CA GLY A 4 18.84 3.04 -24.19
C GLY A 4 18.01 4.16 -23.59
N GLU A 5 17.68 5.10 -24.48
CA GLU A 5 16.82 6.24 -24.15
C GLU A 5 15.37 5.91 -24.49
N ILE A 6 14.44 6.24 -23.61
CA ILE A 6 13.01 6.04 -23.78
C ILE A 6 12.35 7.41 -23.89
N ASP A 7 11.83 7.72 -25.07
CA ASP A 7 11.02 8.93 -25.25
C ASP A 7 9.56 8.65 -24.85
N LEU A 8 9.12 9.30 -23.77
CA LEU A 8 7.75 9.16 -23.26
C LEU A 8 6.76 10.10 -23.92
N ARG A 9 7.24 11.14 -24.63
CA ARG A 9 6.40 12.19 -25.21
C ARG A 9 5.38 11.65 -26.22
N PRO A 10 5.74 10.72 -27.13
CA PRO A 10 4.79 10.16 -28.09
C PRO A 10 3.83 9.13 -27.45
N LEU A 11 4.09 8.67 -26.23
CA LEU A 11 3.26 7.64 -25.59
C LEU A 11 2.00 8.25 -24.96
N ARG A 12 0.89 7.49 -25.00
CA ARG A 12 -0.32 7.86 -24.27
C ARG A 12 -0.03 7.87 -22.77
N LYS A 13 -0.64 8.78 -22.01
CA LYS A 13 -0.43 8.92 -20.57
C LYS A 13 -0.51 7.61 -19.77
N PRO A 14 -1.51 6.71 -19.99
CA PRO A 14 -1.60 5.45 -19.25
C PRO A 14 -0.43 4.49 -19.52
N ASP A 15 0.24 4.60 -20.65
CA ASP A 15 1.30 3.68 -21.10
C ASP A 15 2.69 4.13 -20.63
N ARG A 16 2.87 5.40 -20.23
CA ARG A 16 4.17 6.00 -19.88
C ARG A 16 4.83 5.28 -18.70
N HIS A 17 4.20 5.25 -17.54
CA HIS A 17 4.75 4.65 -16.33
C HIS A 17 5.01 3.13 -16.48
N PRO A 18 4.06 2.32 -16.99
CA PRO A 18 4.30 0.90 -17.23
C PRO A 18 5.49 0.62 -18.16
N THR A 19 5.72 1.47 -19.16
CA THR A 19 6.85 1.34 -20.08
C THR A 19 8.19 1.55 -19.36
N VAL A 20 8.29 2.58 -18.51
CA VAL A 20 9.49 2.85 -17.72
C VAL A 20 9.77 1.74 -16.74
N PHE A 21 8.77 1.28 -15.99
CA PHE A 21 8.92 0.18 -15.01
C PHE A 21 9.37 -1.12 -15.68
N ARG A 22 8.83 -1.45 -16.86
CA ARG A 22 9.25 -2.63 -17.63
C ARG A 22 10.70 -2.52 -18.09
N ALA A 23 11.11 -1.38 -18.61
CA ALA A 23 12.48 -1.15 -19.04
C ALA A 23 13.45 -1.21 -17.85
N TYR A 24 13.12 -0.56 -16.73
CA TYR A 24 13.91 -0.63 -15.51
C TYR A 24 14.03 -2.06 -14.96
N ALA A 25 12.97 -2.86 -15.02
CA ALA A 25 13.02 -4.26 -14.58
C ALA A 25 14.04 -5.07 -15.39
N ALA A 26 14.17 -4.82 -16.69
CA ALA A 26 15.08 -5.52 -17.59
C ALA A 26 16.56 -5.10 -17.44
N VAL A 27 16.86 -3.98 -16.78
CA VAL A 27 18.23 -3.48 -16.61
C VAL A 27 18.97 -4.31 -15.56
N PRO A 28 20.24 -4.71 -15.78
CA PRO A 28 21.07 -5.32 -14.73
C PRO A 28 21.43 -4.29 -13.64
N VAL A 29 21.84 -4.79 -12.47
CA VAL A 29 22.37 -3.93 -11.39
C VAL A 29 23.58 -3.15 -11.93
N GLY A 30 23.63 -1.85 -11.62
CA GLY A 30 24.61 -0.91 -12.15
C GLY A 30 24.28 -0.34 -13.51
N GLY A 31 23.30 -0.93 -14.23
CA GLY A 31 22.80 -0.35 -15.47
C GLY A 31 21.73 0.71 -15.23
N SER A 32 21.34 1.42 -16.27
CA SER A 32 20.36 2.50 -16.19
C SER A 32 19.50 2.61 -17.43
N VAL A 33 18.32 3.20 -17.28
CA VAL A 33 17.48 3.70 -18.36
C VAL A 33 17.51 5.23 -18.34
N VAL A 34 17.51 5.85 -19.50
CA VAL A 34 17.34 7.30 -19.65
C VAL A 34 15.96 7.55 -20.24
N LEU A 35 15.15 8.35 -19.58
CA LEU A 35 13.85 8.75 -20.10
C LEU A 35 13.85 10.21 -20.52
N VAL A 36 13.07 10.50 -21.56
CA VAL A 36 12.77 11.85 -22.03
C VAL A 36 11.29 12.11 -21.86
N ASN A 37 10.94 13.20 -21.19
CA ASN A 37 9.56 13.59 -20.93
C ASN A 37 9.32 15.07 -21.23
N ASP A 38 8.08 15.44 -21.45
CA ASP A 38 7.66 16.82 -21.75
C ASP A 38 7.60 17.73 -20.51
N HIS A 39 7.58 17.16 -19.31
CA HIS A 39 7.56 17.86 -18.01
C HIS A 39 8.32 17.06 -16.95
N ASP A 40 8.56 17.66 -15.78
CA ASP A 40 9.18 16.97 -14.64
C ASP A 40 8.29 15.78 -14.19
N PRO A 41 8.78 14.53 -14.29
CA PRO A 41 7.96 13.34 -13.98
C PRO A 41 7.93 13.04 -12.47
N ARG A 42 7.52 14.00 -11.64
CA ARG A 42 7.47 13.88 -10.17
C ARG A 42 6.66 12.68 -9.71
N HIS A 43 5.48 12.46 -10.28
CA HIS A 43 4.64 11.31 -9.94
C HIS A 43 5.34 9.97 -10.22
N LEU A 44 6.06 9.85 -11.32
CA LEU A 44 6.84 8.66 -11.61
C LEU A 44 7.99 8.47 -10.61
N ARG A 45 8.66 9.56 -10.23
CA ARG A 45 9.69 9.54 -9.19
C ARG A 45 9.11 9.07 -7.85
N ASP A 46 7.97 9.61 -7.44
CA ASP A 46 7.29 9.22 -6.20
C ASP A 46 6.92 7.73 -6.22
N GLU A 47 6.46 7.20 -7.37
CA GLU A 47 6.21 5.77 -7.55
C GLU A 47 7.51 4.94 -7.40
N PHE A 48 8.63 5.39 -7.95
CA PHE A 48 9.92 4.72 -7.78
C PHE A 48 10.40 4.72 -6.32
N GLU A 49 10.22 5.82 -5.59
CA GLU A 49 10.52 5.89 -4.15
C GLU A 49 9.65 4.93 -3.33
N VAL A 50 8.43 4.71 -3.74
CA VAL A 50 7.52 3.74 -3.08
C VAL A 50 7.87 2.30 -3.44
N GLU A 51 8.12 2.00 -4.72
CA GLU A 51 8.32 0.62 -5.20
C GLU A 51 9.75 0.12 -4.99
N TYR A 52 10.75 1.00 -5.14
CA TYR A 52 12.18 0.66 -5.07
C TYR A 52 12.97 1.58 -4.13
N PRO A 53 12.55 1.80 -2.89
CA PRO A 53 13.24 2.70 -1.96
C PRO A 53 14.68 2.23 -1.73
N GLY A 54 15.65 3.12 -1.99
CA GLY A 54 17.09 2.80 -1.92
C GLY A 54 17.61 1.89 -3.04
N GLY A 55 16.74 1.21 -3.77
CA GLY A 55 17.07 0.27 -4.85
C GLY A 55 17.31 0.94 -6.20
N HIS A 56 17.07 2.25 -6.32
CA HIS A 56 17.28 3.02 -7.54
C HIS A 56 18.05 4.31 -7.30
N GLY A 57 18.63 4.86 -8.35
CA GLY A 57 19.16 6.22 -8.41
C GLY A 57 18.31 7.04 -9.36
N TRP A 58 18.16 8.33 -9.07
CA TRP A 58 17.38 9.26 -9.89
C TRP A 58 18.18 10.53 -10.14
N ASP A 59 18.68 10.69 -11.38
CA ASP A 59 19.57 11.78 -11.76
C ASP A 59 18.97 12.59 -12.90
N TYR A 60 18.82 13.90 -12.70
CA TYR A 60 18.43 14.81 -13.74
C TYR A 60 19.62 15.11 -14.66
N LEU A 61 19.56 14.68 -15.93
CA LEU A 61 20.59 14.94 -16.94
C LEU A 61 20.33 16.25 -17.70
N GLY A 62 19.07 16.69 -17.71
CA GLY A 62 18.63 17.94 -18.34
C GLY A 62 17.21 18.27 -17.90
N ALA A 63 16.91 19.55 -17.74
CA ALA A 63 15.63 20.06 -17.28
C ALA A 63 15.15 21.22 -18.17
N GLU A 64 15.26 21.06 -19.47
CA GLU A 64 14.78 22.05 -20.42
C GLU A 64 13.26 21.96 -20.59
N PRO A 65 12.54 23.06 -20.78
CA PRO A 65 11.12 23.04 -21.06
C PRO A 65 10.78 22.14 -22.25
N GLY A 66 9.92 21.13 -22.02
CA GLY A 66 9.52 20.15 -23.04
C GLY A 66 10.53 19.03 -23.32
N ALA A 67 11.68 18.97 -22.61
CA ALA A 67 12.71 17.96 -22.81
C ALA A 67 13.46 17.61 -21.50
N TRP A 68 12.71 17.13 -20.51
CA TRP A 68 13.29 16.61 -19.27
C TRP A 68 13.96 15.28 -19.52
N ARG A 69 15.25 15.18 -19.20
CA ARG A 69 16.04 13.95 -19.34
C ARG A 69 16.44 13.44 -17.96
N ILE A 70 16.04 12.22 -17.63
CA ILE A 70 16.27 11.61 -16.33
C ILE A 70 16.92 10.24 -16.51
N ARG A 71 18.01 9.99 -15.78
CA ARG A 71 18.62 8.67 -15.67
C ARG A 71 18.10 7.98 -14.42
N ILE A 72 17.58 6.76 -14.60
CA ILE A 72 17.19 5.89 -13.49
C ILE A 72 18.16 4.71 -13.46
N THR A 73 18.97 4.64 -12.42
CA THR A 73 20.02 3.61 -12.25
C THR A 73 19.52 2.51 -11.33
N LYS A 74 19.67 1.25 -11.72
CA LYS A 74 19.32 0.10 -10.88
C LYS A 74 20.44 -0.18 -9.89
N ARG A 75 20.15 -0.10 -8.59
CA ARG A 75 21.12 -0.30 -7.50
C ARG A 75 20.99 -1.67 -6.82
N ALA A 76 19.82 -2.32 -6.93
CA ALA A 76 19.56 -3.63 -6.34
C ALA A 76 18.92 -4.60 -7.34
N ALA A 77 19.26 -5.90 -7.24
CA ALA A 77 18.72 -6.94 -8.11
C ALA A 77 17.32 -7.38 -7.71
N THR A 78 16.99 -7.26 -6.42
CA THR A 78 15.71 -7.66 -5.83
C THR A 78 15.12 -6.50 -5.05
N PRO A 79 13.80 -6.49 -4.83
CA PRO A 79 13.17 -5.53 -3.93
C PRO A 79 13.81 -5.57 -2.54
N LEU A 80 14.09 -4.41 -1.98
CA LEU A 80 14.74 -4.32 -0.68
C LEU A 80 13.69 -4.36 0.45
N PRO A 81 13.94 -5.12 1.54
CA PRO A 81 13.15 -5.00 2.75
C PRO A 81 13.23 -3.57 3.30
N ARG A 82 12.11 -3.08 3.85
CA ARG A 82 12.03 -1.71 4.36
C ARG A 82 11.14 -1.61 5.59
N VAL A 83 11.46 -0.68 6.46
CA VAL A 83 10.57 -0.27 7.55
C VAL A 83 9.47 0.60 6.95
N VAL A 84 8.21 0.22 7.13
CA VAL A 84 7.05 0.94 6.59
C VAL A 84 6.37 1.81 7.63
N ALA A 85 6.54 1.50 8.91
CA ALA A 85 6.06 2.28 10.04
C ALA A 85 6.77 1.81 11.33
N ASP A 86 6.83 2.69 12.31
CA ASP A 86 7.14 2.32 13.69
C ASP A 86 5.81 2.06 14.42
N ALA A 87 5.57 0.82 14.81
CA ALA A 87 4.33 0.40 15.46
C ALA A 87 4.10 1.11 16.80
N THR A 88 5.17 1.50 17.51
CA THR A 88 5.06 2.25 18.77
C THR A 88 4.60 3.68 18.52
N VAL A 89 5.10 4.33 17.47
CA VAL A 89 4.67 5.68 17.07
C VAL A 89 3.22 5.68 16.61
N VAL A 90 2.85 4.72 15.76
CA VAL A 90 1.47 4.59 15.26
C VAL A 90 0.51 4.19 16.39
N GLY A 91 0.94 3.29 17.29
CA GLY A 91 0.16 2.90 18.48
C GLY A 91 -0.06 4.04 19.48
N ASN A 92 0.82 5.03 19.51
CA ASN A 92 0.72 6.21 20.38
C ASN A 92 0.10 7.44 19.67
N ALA A 93 -0.63 7.25 18.57
CA ALA A 93 -1.40 8.31 17.95
C ALA A 93 -2.38 8.97 18.95
N ALA A 94 -2.88 10.17 18.61
CA ALA A 94 -3.76 10.95 19.49
C ALA A 94 -4.92 10.08 20.06
N ALA A 95 -5.28 10.31 21.32
CA ALA A 95 -6.27 9.49 22.02
C ALA A 95 -7.66 9.49 21.36
N ASP A 96 -8.01 10.56 20.66
CA ASP A 96 -9.26 10.75 19.94
C ASP A 96 -9.21 10.23 18.48
N ALA A 97 -8.07 9.70 18.04
CA ALA A 97 -7.93 9.15 16.70
C ALA A 97 -8.91 7.99 16.49
N THR A 98 -9.62 7.99 15.36
CA THR A 98 -10.64 6.99 15.02
C THR A 98 -10.54 6.59 13.55
N GLY A 99 -10.75 5.31 13.28
CA GLY A 99 -10.69 4.74 11.93
C GLY A 99 -9.29 4.25 11.54
N ALA A 100 -9.03 4.15 10.26
CA ALA A 100 -7.73 3.69 9.76
C ALA A 100 -6.70 4.83 9.82
N ILE A 101 -5.85 4.80 10.84
CA ILE A 101 -4.81 5.82 11.08
C ILE A 101 -3.51 5.56 10.31
N TRP A 102 -3.30 4.35 9.83
CA TRP A 102 -2.21 3.97 8.94
C TRP A 102 -2.69 2.89 7.97
N LYS A 103 -2.14 2.88 6.77
CA LYS A 103 -2.41 1.88 5.72
C LYS A 103 -1.14 1.53 4.97
N LEU A 104 -0.98 0.25 4.63
CA LEU A 104 0.06 -0.17 3.71
C LEU A 104 -0.27 0.32 2.29
N THR A 105 0.63 1.12 1.70
CA THR A 105 0.38 1.81 0.42
C THR A 105 1.17 1.24 -0.76
N MET A 106 1.95 0.17 -0.54
CA MET A 106 2.74 -0.46 -1.61
C MET A 106 1.83 -0.82 -2.79
N ARG A 107 2.24 -0.45 -4.00
CA ARG A 107 1.46 -0.69 -5.21
C ARG A 107 1.35 -2.19 -5.50
N GLU A 108 2.49 -2.86 -5.50
CA GLU A 108 2.58 -4.30 -5.69
C GLU A 108 2.76 -4.99 -4.35
N ARG A 109 1.75 -5.70 -3.92
CA ARG A 109 1.70 -6.42 -2.65
C ARG A 109 0.63 -7.51 -2.67
N ASP A 110 0.87 -8.56 -1.93
CA ASP A 110 -0.09 -9.66 -1.72
C ASP A 110 -0.91 -9.46 -0.45
N LEU A 111 -0.43 -8.63 0.47
CA LEU A 111 -1.07 -8.35 1.74
C LEU A 111 -1.59 -6.91 1.80
N ASP A 112 -2.77 -6.73 2.37
CA ASP A 112 -3.25 -5.47 2.90
C ASP A 112 -3.06 -5.42 4.41
N SER A 113 -2.68 -4.25 4.90
CA SER A 113 -2.49 -4.02 6.32
C SER A 113 -2.91 -2.59 6.68
N ASN A 114 -3.60 -2.47 7.82
CA ASN A 114 -4.04 -1.19 8.35
C ASN A 114 -3.83 -1.17 9.86
N VAL A 115 -3.60 0.01 10.42
CA VAL A 115 -3.79 0.23 11.85
C VAL A 115 -5.12 0.94 12.05
N ILE A 116 -5.99 0.31 12.82
CA ILE A 116 -7.30 0.84 13.20
C ILE A 116 -7.20 1.39 14.60
N ALA A 117 -7.74 2.58 14.81
CA ALA A 117 -7.90 3.20 16.11
C ALA A 117 -9.37 3.34 16.45
N LEU A 118 -9.72 3.04 17.67
CA LEU A 118 -10.99 3.35 18.31
C LEU A 118 -10.71 4.23 19.52
N ALA A 119 -11.38 5.38 19.57
CA ALA A 119 -11.34 6.27 20.72
C ALA A 119 -11.84 5.55 22.00
N PRO A 120 -11.57 6.07 23.19
CA PRO A 120 -12.11 5.54 24.43
C PRO A 120 -13.61 5.28 24.34
N ASP A 121 -14.03 4.10 24.77
CA ASP A 121 -15.42 3.62 24.81
C ASP A 121 -16.15 3.59 23.44
N ALA A 122 -15.42 3.80 22.33
CA ALA A 122 -15.99 3.72 20.98
C ALA A 122 -16.27 2.27 20.58
N MET A 123 -17.23 2.09 19.65
CA MET A 123 -17.68 0.78 19.18
C MET A 123 -17.67 0.73 17.65
N ILE A 124 -17.35 -0.46 17.12
CA ILE A 124 -17.75 -0.89 15.78
C ILE A 124 -18.85 -1.93 15.99
N GLY A 125 -20.08 -1.56 15.61
CA GLY A 125 -21.25 -2.43 15.81
C GLY A 125 -21.12 -3.78 15.12
N ALA A 126 -21.94 -4.73 15.53
CA ALA A 126 -21.93 -6.08 15.02
C ALA A 126 -22.12 -6.15 13.49
N HIS A 127 -21.20 -6.80 12.81
CA HIS A 127 -21.19 -6.95 11.36
C HIS A 127 -20.50 -8.25 10.94
N ASP A 128 -20.77 -8.69 9.74
CA ASP A 128 -20.06 -9.82 9.15
C ASP A 128 -18.72 -9.33 8.59
N GLY A 129 -17.67 -10.08 8.88
CA GLY A 129 -16.33 -9.80 8.39
C GLY A 129 -16.21 -9.95 6.88
N PRO A 130 -15.07 -9.52 6.32
CA PRO A 130 -14.78 -9.66 4.90
C PRO A 130 -14.66 -11.13 4.46
N ASP A 131 -14.68 -11.37 3.15
CA ASP A 131 -14.46 -12.70 2.54
C ASP A 131 -12.97 -13.07 2.46
N VAL A 132 -12.20 -12.70 3.47
CA VAL A 132 -10.81 -13.09 3.70
C VAL A 132 -10.57 -13.24 5.19
N ASP A 133 -9.64 -14.10 5.56
CA ASP A 133 -9.18 -14.19 6.92
C ASP A 133 -8.43 -12.93 7.32
N VAL A 134 -8.57 -12.48 8.54
CA VAL A 134 -7.89 -11.30 9.06
C VAL A 134 -7.16 -11.67 10.35
N LEU A 135 -5.85 -11.42 10.37
CA LEU A 135 -5.08 -11.46 11.61
C LEU A 135 -5.09 -10.05 12.21
N ILE A 136 -5.37 -9.93 13.50
CA ILE A 136 -5.19 -8.69 14.24
C ILE A 136 -4.14 -8.82 15.32
N TYR A 137 -3.41 -7.73 15.55
CA TYR A 137 -2.46 -7.60 16.65
C TYR A 137 -2.72 -6.29 17.39
N VAL A 138 -3.03 -6.37 18.68
CA VAL A 138 -3.28 -5.18 19.50
C VAL A 138 -1.96 -4.46 19.79
N LEU A 139 -1.85 -3.23 19.33
CA LEU A 139 -0.67 -2.38 19.48
C LEU A 139 -0.70 -1.58 20.78
N ALA A 140 -1.88 -1.12 21.19
CA ALA A 140 -2.06 -0.31 22.39
C ALA A 140 -3.52 -0.27 22.83
N GLY A 141 -3.72 -0.15 24.12
CA GLY A 141 -5.03 -0.02 24.74
C GLY A 141 -5.69 -1.35 25.04
N SER A 142 -6.98 -1.35 25.22
CA SER A 142 -7.76 -2.52 25.57
C SER A 142 -9.16 -2.45 24.97
N GLY A 143 -9.84 -3.58 24.92
CA GLY A 143 -11.20 -3.65 24.44
C GLY A 143 -11.75 -5.07 24.47
N ARG A 144 -12.87 -5.26 23.79
CA ARG A 144 -13.53 -6.55 23.64
C ARG A 144 -13.91 -6.79 22.20
N LEU A 145 -13.80 -8.05 21.79
CA LEU A 145 -14.28 -8.55 20.52
C LEU A 145 -15.49 -9.43 20.78
N GLY A 146 -16.67 -8.92 20.46
CA GLY A 146 -17.92 -9.69 20.49
C GLY A 146 -17.97 -10.68 19.32
N THR A 147 -18.36 -11.91 19.63
CA THR A 147 -18.59 -13.00 18.67
C THR A 147 -19.99 -13.59 18.90
N GLU A 148 -20.42 -14.54 18.07
CA GLU A 148 -21.71 -15.23 18.25
C GLU A 148 -21.80 -16.04 19.56
N LEU A 149 -20.67 -16.43 20.15
CA LEU A 149 -20.63 -17.27 21.33
C LEU A 149 -20.21 -16.53 22.60
N GLY A 150 -19.91 -15.24 22.51
CA GLY A 150 -19.46 -14.45 23.65
C GLY A 150 -18.39 -13.45 23.28
N GLU A 151 -17.72 -12.91 24.29
CA GLU A 151 -16.71 -11.87 24.14
C GLU A 151 -15.30 -12.42 24.36
N LEU A 152 -14.34 -11.90 23.63
CA LEU A 152 -12.91 -12.11 23.79
C LEU A 152 -12.28 -10.81 24.27
N GLU A 153 -11.45 -10.88 25.30
CA GLU A 153 -10.69 -9.72 25.78
C GLU A 153 -9.55 -9.39 24.84
N LEU A 154 -9.41 -8.12 24.54
CA LEU A 154 -8.32 -7.55 23.74
C LEU A 154 -7.47 -6.65 24.62
N ALA A 155 -6.18 -6.94 24.71
CA ALA A 155 -5.20 -6.15 25.44
C ALA A 155 -3.91 -6.04 24.62
N ASP A 156 -3.02 -5.16 25.02
CA ASP A 156 -1.71 -4.99 24.39
C ASP A 156 -1.03 -6.34 24.16
N GLY A 157 -0.54 -6.58 22.95
CA GLY A 157 0.12 -7.83 22.57
C GLY A 157 -0.83 -8.97 22.18
N THR A 158 -2.15 -8.80 22.29
CA THR A 158 -3.11 -9.84 21.85
C THR A 158 -3.01 -10.04 20.35
N LEU A 159 -2.79 -11.30 19.96
CA LEU A 159 -2.86 -11.76 18.57
C LEU A 159 -4.14 -12.57 18.40
N CYS A 160 -5.00 -12.18 17.45
CA CYS A 160 -6.29 -12.85 17.23
C CYS A 160 -6.51 -13.09 15.74
N TRP A 161 -6.96 -14.31 15.41
CA TRP A 161 -7.37 -14.67 14.06
C TRP A 161 -8.88 -14.54 13.91
N LEU A 162 -9.31 -13.81 12.90
CA LEU A 162 -10.71 -13.59 12.55
C LEU A 162 -10.99 -14.32 11.23
N PRO A 163 -11.69 -15.47 11.26
CA PRO A 163 -12.06 -16.17 10.05
C PRO A 163 -12.87 -15.29 9.09
N ARG A 164 -12.75 -15.55 7.80
CA ARG A 164 -13.61 -14.90 6.80
C ARG A 164 -15.08 -14.98 7.18
N ARG A 165 -15.83 -13.91 6.94
CA ARG A 165 -17.28 -13.82 7.19
C ARG A 165 -17.69 -14.03 8.66
N SER A 166 -16.76 -14.19 9.61
CA SER A 166 -17.12 -14.29 11.01
C SER A 166 -17.81 -13.02 11.49
N ARG A 167 -18.91 -13.17 12.22
CA ARG A 167 -19.61 -12.05 12.85
C ARG A 167 -18.74 -11.49 13.98
N ARG A 168 -18.62 -10.18 14.04
CA ARG A 168 -17.74 -9.50 14.97
C ARG A 168 -18.27 -8.12 15.36
N GLU A 169 -17.98 -7.74 16.61
CA GLU A 169 -18.22 -6.42 17.16
C GLU A 169 -16.98 -6.00 17.95
N PHE A 170 -16.58 -4.74 17.88
CA PHE A 170 -15.45 -4.25 18.67
C PHE A 170 -15.93 -3.18 19.64
N THR A 171 -15.54 -3.27 20.89
CA THR A 171 -15.73 -2.23 21.90
C THR A 171 -14.39 -1.87 22.49
N ALA A 172 -13.98 -0.61 22.35
CA ALA A 172 -12.77 -0.11 22.99
C ALA A 172 -12.98 0.09 24.49
N GLY A 173 -11.91 -0.13 25.25
CA GLY A 173 -11.87 0.21 26.66
C GLY A 173 -11.61 1.71 26.88
N ARG A 174 -11.46 2.12 28.15
CA ARG A 174 -11.27 3.51 28.56
C ARG A 174 -10.00 4.19 28.02
N SER A 175 -9.00 3.42 27.63
CA SER A 175 -7.76 3.89 27.01
C SER A 175 -7.81 3.89 25.47
N GLY A 176 -8.97 3.57 24.90
CA GLY A 176 -9.10 3.30 23.48
C GLY A 176 -8.55 1.92 23.10
N LEU A 177 -8.59 1.61 21.81
CA LEU A 177 -8.06 0.36 21.25
C LEU A 177 -7.38 0.66 19.93
N ARG A 178 -6.15 0.21 19.76
CA ARG A 178 -5.40 0.31 18.50
C ARG A 178 -4.89 -1.05 18.12
N TYR A 179 -5.22 -1.48 16.91
CA TYR A 179 -4.80 -2.79 16.43
C TYR A 179 -4.40 -2.76 14.97
N LEU A 180 -3.36 -3.52 14.66
CA LEU A 180 -2.93 -3.82 13.29
C LEU A 180 -3.84 -4.90 12.73
N THR A 181 -4.27 -4.73 11.49
CA THR A 181 -4.90 -5.78 10.69
C THR A 181 -3.96 -6.23 9.60
N VAL A 182 -3.90 -7.53 9.33
CA VAL A 182 -3.21 -8.10 8.18
C VAL A 182 -4.13 -9.11 7.51
N HIS A 183 -4.30 -8.98 6.21
CA HIS A 183 -5.11 -9.91 5.42
C HIS A 183 -4.63 -9.97 3.98
N GLN A 184 -5.05 -10.98 3.24
CA GLN A 184 -4.79 -11.06 1.82
C GLN A 184 -5.42 -9.86 1.10
N ARG A 185 -4.68 -9.25 0.17
CA ARG A 185 -5.20 -8.19 -0.68
C ARG A 185 -6.35 -8.73 -1.52
N ARG A 186 -7.49 -8.02 -1.48
CA ARG A 186 -8.60 -8.35 -2.36
C ARG A 186 -8.24 -7.97 -3.79
N GLN A 187 -8.30 -8.93 -4.70
CA GLN A 187 -8.23 -8.62 -6.12
C GLN A 187 -9.50 -7.86 -6.49
N ALA A 188 -9.36 -6.70 -7.12
CA ALA A 188 -10.50 -6.03 -7.73
C ALA A 188 -11.06 -6.98 -8.80
N LEU A 189 -12.34 -7.30 -8.72
CA LEU A 189 -13.01 -8.06 -9.78
C LEU A 189 -12.82 -7.29 -11.09
N PRO A 190 -12.31 -7.92 -12.17
CA PRO A 190 -12.26 -7.28 -13.46
C PRO A 190 -13.71 -6.94 -13.85
N LEU A 191 -13.98 -5.65 -14.05
CA LEU A 191 -15.25 -5.22 -14.64
C LEU A 191 -15.28 -5.80 -16.06
N LEU A 192 -16.02 -6.89 -16.25
CA LEU A 192 -16.37 -7.38 -17.58
C LEU A 192 -17.26 -6.31 -18.23
N THR A 193 -16.65 -5.40 -18.97
CA THR A 193 -17.37 -4.56 -19.92
C THR A 193 -17.89 -5.46 -21.03
N THR A 194 -19.12 -5.93 -20.91
CA THR A 194 -19.86 -6.50 -22.03
C THR A 194 -20.02 -5.38 -23.07
N ALA A 195 -19.32 -5.51 -24.19
CA ALA A 195 -19.56 -4.66 -25.34
C ALA A 195 -21.05 -4.83 -25.75
N PRO A 196 -21.77 -3.74 -26.08
CA PRO A 196 -23.14 -3.86 -26.55
C PRO A 196 -23.12 -4.68 -27.87
N ALA A 197 -23.97 -5.69 -27.93
CA ALA A 197 -24.21 -6.46 -29.16
C ALA A 197 -24.63 -5.47 -30.26
N GLN A 198 -23.87 -5.41 -31.34
CA GLN A 198 -24.29 -4.70 -32.52
C GLN A 198 -25.48 -5.48 -33.10
N ALA A 199 -26.67 -4.87 -33.02
CA ALA A 199 -27.84 -5.32 -33.77
C ALA A 199 -27.59 -5.02 -35.25
N GLY A 200 -27.53 -6.11 -36.05
CA GLY A 200 -27.51 -6.06 -37.51
C GLY A 200 -28.92 -5.79 -38.08
#